data_8bfe5ac70e7675442a7f3638fe6e2440
#
_entry.id   8bfe5ac70e7675442a7f3638fe6e2440
#
_cell.length_a   1.000
_cell.length_b   1.000
_cell.length_c   1.000
_cell.angle_alpha   90.00
_cell.angle_beta   90.00
_cell.angle_gamma   90.00
#
_symmetry.space_group_name_H-M   'P 1'
#
loop_
_entity.id
_entity.type
_entity.pdbx_description
1 polymer ?
#
loop_
_entity_poly.entity_id
_entity_poly.type
_entity_poly.pdbx_seq_one_letter_code
_entity_poly.pdbx_strand_id
1 'polypeptide(L)'
;MARAPVLKALLWDVDGTLAETERDGHLVAFNQAFAKLGVPWRWSEARYGELLRVTGGRERLLHDLQSQPQAPAGQQERVALVEAIHREKNALYAHIVAAGAVPLRAGVRELIGECSAAGLATGIVTTTSASNVEALLAVHFGADWQSLFAVVVCAEAAPKKKPDPLAYRIALARLGLQARDALAIEDSPAGVAAAGGCGVPVIVTNSHYFGSQAFPGALAIGDTLGSATGWRPAARQEAGRIDLAQVLAWHADAA
;
A
#
# COMPACT_ATOMS: atom_id res chain seq x y z
N MET A 1 -25.35 -17.50 21.20
CA MET A 1 -24.55 -16.25 21.08
C MET A 1 -23.40 -16.55 20.10
N ALA A 2 -23.30 -15.85 18.99
CA ALA A 2 -22.15 -15.97 18.10
C ALA A 2 -20.90 -15.51 18.86
N ARG A 3 -19.83 -16.30 18.80
CA ARG A 3 -18.54 -15.95 19.40
C ARG A 3 -18.02 -14.70 18.69
N ALA A 4 -17.56 -13.71 19.45
CA ALA A 4 -16.93 -12.52 18.85
C ALA A 4 -15.85 -12.96 17.85
N PRO A 5 -15.73 -12.32 16.67
CA PRO A 5 -14.72 -12.67 15.71
C PRO A 5 -13.34 -12.50 16.33
N VAL A 6 -12.48 -13.49 16.11
CA VAL A 6 -11.09 -13.46 16.53
C VAL A 6 -10.27 -13.06 15.31
N LEU A 7 -9.50 -11.98 15.41
CA LEU A 7 -8.57 -11.59 14.36
C LEU A 7 -7.57 -12.72 14.11
N LYS A 8 -7.44 -13.16 12.87
CA LYS A 8 -6.52 -14.23 12.45
C LYS A 8 -5.44 -13.75 11.48
N ALA A 9 -5.69 -12.63 10.79
CA ALA A 9 -4.72 -12.05 9.86
C ALA A 9 -4.77 -10.52 9.84
N LEU A 10 -3.60 -9.90 9.74
CA LEU A 10 -3.42 -8.48 9.47
C LEU A 10 -2.90 -8.31 8.04
N LEU A 11 -3.67 -7.62 7.20
CA LEU A 11 -3.39 -7.43 5.78
C LEU A 11 -2.89 -6.00 5.53
N TRP A 12 -1.68 -5.88 5.00
CA TRP A 12 -1.00 -4.62 4.79
C TRP A 12 -1.05 -4.18 3.34
N ASP A 13 -1.45 -2.95 3.10
CA ASP A 13 -1.02 -2.26 1.91
C ASP A 13 0.46 -1.86 2.02
N VAL A 14 1.09 -1.42 0.94
CA VAL A 14 2.52 -1.11 0.90
C VAL A 14 2.76 0.38 0.74
N ASP A 15 2.29 0.96 -0.36
CA ASP A 15 2.63 2.32 -0.78
C ASP A 15 1.84 3.35 0.04
N GLY A 16 2.52 4.13 0.90
CA GLY A 16 1.89 5.04 1.85
C GLY A 16 1.49 4.37 3.17
N THR A 17 1.49 3.03 3.24
CA THR A 17 1.14 2.26 4.45
C THR A 17 2.37 1.73 5.17
N LEU A 18 3.18 0.88 4.53
CA LEU A 18 4.44 0.39 5.11
C LEU A 18 5.53 1.46 5.07
N ALA A 19 5.60 2.24 3.99
CA ALA A 19 6.60 3.29 3.76
C ALA A 19 6.00 4.39 2.87
N GLU A 20 6.53 5.61 2.94
CA GLU A 20 6.14 6.74 2.06
C GLU A 20 6.77 6.59 0.65
N THR A 21 6.50 5.45 0.04
CA THR A 21 7.07 5.06 -1.26
C THR A 21 6.64 5.96 -2.40
N GLU A 22 5.43 6.54 -2.34
CA GLU A 22 4.90 7.34 -3.45
C GLU A 22 5.66 8.64 -3.64
N ARG A 23 5.98 9.37 -2.58
CA ARG A 23 6.74 10.62 -2.64
C ARG A 23 8.24 10.36 -2.81
N ASP A 24 8.81 9.55 -1.94
CA ASP A 24 10.26 9.43 -1.78
C ASP A 24 10.88 8.37 -2.71
N GLY A 25 10.06 7.48 -3.26
CA GLY A 25 10.46 6.40 -4.15
C GLY A 25 9.90 6.54 -5.57
N HIS A 26 8.59 6.36 -5.72
CA HIS A 26 7.96 6.21 -7.03
C HIS A 26 8.00 7.49 -7.87
N LEU A 27 7.64 8.66 -7.33
CA LEU A 27 7.72 9.93 -8.03
C LEU A 27 9.16 10.22 -8.50
N VAL A 28 10.14 10.00 -7.63
CA VAL A 28 11.55 10.21 -7.94
C VAL A 28 11.98 9.27 -9.07
N ALA A 29 11.64 7.98 -8.98
CA ALA A 29 11.97 6.99 -10.00
C ALA A 29 11.30 7.27 -11.36
N PHE A 30 10.03 7.73 -11.40
CA PHE A 30 9.37 8.15 -12.64
C PHE A 30 10.11 9.32 -13.29
N ASN A 31 10.42 10.36 -12.56
CA ASN A 31 11.11 11.53 -13.10
C ASN A 31 12.52 11.20 -13.59
N GLN A 32 13.23 10.30 -12.91
CA GLN A 32 14.52 9.80 -13.39
C GLN A 32 14.38 8.94 -14.66
N ALA A 33 13.33 8.09 -14.74
CA ALA A 33 13.06 7.28 -15.91
C ALA A 33 12.72 8.13 -17.13
N PHE A 34 11.92 9.19 -16.96
CA PHE A 34 11.63 10.15 -18.03
C PHE A 34 12.93 10.78 -18.57
N ALA A 35 13.77 11.30 -17.69
CA ALA A 35 15.05 11.90 -18.06
C ALA A 35 15.98 10.91 -18.77
N LYS A 36 16.12 9.68 -18.27
CA LYS A 36 16.99 8.65 -18.84
C LYS A 36 16.56 8.20 -20.22
N LEU A 37 15.25 8.16 -20.46
CA LEU A 37 14.67 7.77 -21.77
C LEU A 37 14.50 8.97 -22.72
N GLY A 38 14.97 10.16 -22.35
CA GLY A 38 14.84 11.36 -23.18
C GLY A 38 13.39 11.83 -23.35
N VAL A 39 12.49 11.45 -22.42
CA VAL A 39 11.11 11.90 -22.43
C VAL A 39 11.05 13.27 -21.73
N PRO A 40 10.49 14.31 -22.35
CA PRO A 40 10.54 15.69 -21.84
C PRO A 40 9.52 15.96 -20.74
N TRP A 41 8.98 14.93 -20.10
CA TRP A 41 7.99 15.06 -19.04
C TRP A 41 8.65 15.12 -17.67
N ARG A 42 7.97 15.79 -16.77
CA ARG A 42 8.32 15.81 -15.36
C ARG A 42 7.05 15.98 -14.53
N TRP A 43 6.81 15.07 -13.63
CA TRP A 43 5.74 15.21 -12.65
C TRP A 43 6.22 16.02 -11.46
N SER A 44 5.51 17.11 -11.16
CA SER A 44 5.62 17.77 -9.86
C SER A 44 4.93 16.92 -8.80
N GLU A 45 5.21 17.20 -7.54
CA GLU A 45 4.57 16.53 -6.40
C GLU A 45 3.03 16.71 -6.45
N ALA A 46 2.55 17.93 -6.74
CA ALA A 46 1.13 18.21 -6.89
C ALA A 46 0.49 17.42 -8.04
N ARG A 47 1.14 17.40 -9.24
CA ARG A 47 0.65 16.62 -10.38
C ARG A 47 0.63 15.12 -10.08
N TYR A 48 1.66 14.62 -9.41
CA TYR A 48 1.71 13.22 -9.03
C TYR A 48 0.58 12.85 -8.05
N GLY A 49 0.31 13.70 -7.06
CA GLY A 49 -0.82 13.53 -6.14
C GLY A 49 -2.18 13.46 -6.86
N GLU A 50 -2.40 14.29 -7.91
CA GLU A 50 -3.59 14.18 -8.75
C GLU A 50 -3.66 12.84 -9.48
N LEU A 51 -2.52 12.39 -10.02
CA LEU A 51 -2.41 11.16 -10.79
C LEU A 51 -2.57 9.90 -9.92
N LEU A 52 -2.36 9.98 -8.61
CA LEU A 52 -2.59 8.87 -7.66
C LEU A 52 -4.06 8.41 -7.60
N ARG A 53 -5.00 9.19 -8.12
CA ARG A 53 -6.39 8.74 -8.32
C ARG A 53 -6.50 7.57 -9.30
N VAL A 54 -5.49 7.40 -10.17
CA VAL A 54 -5.36 6.26 -11.08
C VAL A 54 -4.41 5.26 -10.42
N THR A 55 -4.97 4.16 -9.94
CA THR A 55 -4.20 3.09 -9.28
C THR A 55 -3.43 2.26 -10.30
N GLY A 56 -2.17 1.95 -9.97
CA GLY A 56 -1.26 1.24 -10.86
C GLY A 56 -0.36 2.18 -11.68
N GLY A 57 0.95 1.89 -11.70
CA GLY A 57 1.94 2.75 -12.36
C GLY A 57 1.79 2.81 -13.88
N ARG A 58 1.43 1.70 -14.51
CA ARG A 58 1.19 1.63 -15.97
C ARG A 58 -0.07 2.37 -16.37
N GLU A 59 -1.15 2.15 -15.63
CA GLU A 59 -2.44 2.78 -15.82
C GLU A 59 -2.33 4.31 -15.66
N ARG A 60 -1.55 4.75 -14.66
CA ARG A 60 -1.23 6.15 -14.41
C ARG A 60 -0.47 6.80 -15.56
N LEU A 61 0.56 6.11 -16.11
CA LEU A 61 1.29 6.56 -17.30
C LEU A 61 0.37 6.66 -18.52
N LEU A 62 -0.43 5.63 -18.80
CA LEU A 62 -1.38 5.64 -19.92
C LEU A 62 -2.41 6.76 -19.80
N HIS A 63 -2.88 7.03 -18.59
CA HIS A 63 -3.80 8.15 -18.34
C HIS A 63 -3.14 9.50 -18.59
N ASP A 64 -1.94 9.73 -18.05
CA ASP A 64 -1.24 11.01 -18.21
C ASP A 64 -0.81 11.27 -19.66
N LEU A 65 -0.46 10.22 -20.40
CA LEU A 65 -0.14 10.29 -21.82
C LEU A 65 -1.21 10.96 -22.68
N GLN A 66 -2.49 10.88 -22.27
CA GLN A 66 -3.59 11.50 -23.01
C GLN A 66 -3.50 13.04 -23.00
N SER A 67 -2.85 13.61 -22.00
CA SER A 67 -2.67 15.05 -21.84
C SER A 67 -1.28 15.57 -22.25
N GLN A 68 -0.36 14.66 -22.64
CA GLN A 68 1.02 15.04 -22.97
C GLN A 68 1.14 15.46 -24.45
N PRO A 69 1.55 16.71 -24.77
CA PRO A 69 1.57 17.21 -26.15
C PRO A 69 2.51 16.43 -27.08
N GLN A 70 3.51 15.78 -26.52
CA GLN A 70 4.54 15.04 -27.25
C GLN A 70 4.37 13.52 -27.13
N ALA A 71 3.19 13.07 -26.72
CA ALA A 71 2.87 11.65 -26.66
C ALA A 71 2.78 11.07 -28.07
N PRO A 72 3.24 9.81 -28.28
CA PRO A 72 3.07 9.14 -29.55
C PRO A 72 1.61 9.10 -29.99
N ALA A 73 1.36 9.28 -31.29
CA ALA A 73 -0.01 9.25 -31.84
C ALA A 73 -0.58 7.81 -31.88
N GLY A 74 0.26 6.82 -32.16
CA GLY A 74 -0.13 5.42 -32.30
C GLY A 74 -0.32 4.71 -30.96
N GLN A 75 -1.37 3.90 -30.87
CA GLN A 75 -1.67 3.13 -29.64
C GLN A 75 -0.55 2.15 -29.28
N GLN A 76 0.03 1.47 -30.26
CA GLN A 76 1.13 0.52 -30.03
C GLN A 76 2.38 1.23 -29.50
N GLU A 77 2.72 2.39 -30.05
CA GLU A 77 3.85 3.21 -29.62
C GLU A 77 3.66 3.72 -28.17
N ARG A 78 2.44 4.12 -27.81
CA ARG A 78 2.09 4.50 -26.42
C ARG A 78 2.30 3.35 -25.45
N VAL A 79 1.81 2.16 -25.79
CA VAL A 79 2.00 0.97 -24.96
C VAL A 79 3.48 0.64 -24.82
N ALA A 80 4.24 0.64 -25.93
CA ALA A 80 5.69 0.37 -25.89
C ALA A 80 6.45 1.38 -25.04
N LEU A 81 6.11 2.67 -25.13
CA LEU A 81 6.72 3.72 -24.32
C LEU A 81 6.39 3.54 -22.83
N VAL A 82 5.14 3.25 -22.48
CA VAL A 82 4.72 2.99 -21.09
C VAL A 82 5.48 1.79 -20.51
N GLU A 83 5.61 0.70 -21.27
CA GLU A 83 6.37 -0.47 -20.82
C GLU A 83 7.86 -0.16 -20.61
N ALA A 84 8.46 0.64 -21.49
CA ALA A 84 9.85 1.08 -21.35
C ALA A 84 10.04 1.95 -20.10
N ILE A 85 9.17 2.94 -19.91
CA ILE A 85 9.21 3.84 -18.74
C ILE A 85 8.98 3.04 -17.46
N HIS A 86 7.99 2.17 -17.43
CA HIS A 86 7.65 1.39 -16.22
C HIS A 86 8.78 0.43 -15.81
N ARG A 87 9.41 -0.24 -16.79
CA ARG A 87 10.56 -1.10 -16.54
C ARG A 87 11.75 -0.31 -15.98
N GLU A 88 12.10 0.82 -16.60
CA GLU A 88 13.19 1.68 -16.17
C GLU A 88 12.92 2.25 -14.78
N LYS A 89 11.70 2.73 -14.55
CA LYS A 89 11.26 3.23 -13.25
C LYS A 89 11.39 2.19 -12.14
N ASN A 90 11.04 0.92 -12.41
CA ASN A 90 11.16 -0.12 -11.39
C ASN A 90 12.63 -0.41 -11.04
N ALA A 91 13.54 -0.41 -12.02
CA ALA A 91 14.96 -0.55 -11.77
C ALA A 91 15.50 0.62 -10.93
N LEU A 92 15.13 1.85 -11.27
CA LEU A 92 15.52 3.05 -10.51
C LEU A 92 14.93 3.06 -9.10
N TYR A 93 13.68 2.64 -8.93
CA TYR A 93 13.05 2.50 -7.60
C TYR A 93 13.85 1.53 -6.71
N ALA A 94 14.26 0.38 -7.25
CA ALA A 94 15.07 -0.56 -6.49
C ALA A 94 16.41 0.06 -6.02
N HIS A 95 17.06 0.87 -6.85
CA HIS A 95 18.27 1.62 -6.46
C HIS A 95 18.01 2.67 -5.37
N ILE A 96 16.90 3.41 -5.47
CA ILE A 96 16.49 4.42 -4.48
C ILE A 96 16.25 3.76 -3.12
N VAL A 97 15.55 2.63 -3.10
CA VAL A 97 15.27 1.87 -1.89
C VAL A 97 16.56 1.29 -1.30
N ALA A 98 17.41 0.70 -2.13
CA ALA A 98 18.70 0.14 -1.70
C ALA A 98 19.64 1.20 -1.10
N ALA A 99 19.53 2.46 -1.54
CA ALA A 99 20.25 3.60 -0.96
C ALA A 99 19.66 4.07 0.41
N GLY A 100 18.61 3.45 0.91
CA GLY A 100 17.97 3.79 2.19
C GLY A 100 17.08 5.04 2.17
N ALA A 101 16.73 5.52 0.96
CA ALA A 101 15.96 6.76 0.81
C ALA A 101 14.46 6.60 1.17
N VAL A 102 13.98 5.37 1.35
CA VAL A 102 12.57 5.06 1.66
C VAL A 102 12.49 4.26 2.95
N PRO A 103 12.45 4.90 4.13
CA PRO A 103 12.33 4.22 5.41
C PRO A 103 10.92 3.66 5.62
N LEU A 104 10.81 2.62 6.46
CA LEU A 104 9.50 2.19 6.98
C LEU A 104 8.88 3.31 7.81
N ARG A 105 7.57 3.40 7.76
CA ARG A 105 6.82 4.30 8.64
C ARG A 105 6.91 3.81 10.09
N ALA A 106 6.88 4.76 11.01
CA ALA A 106 7.03 4.47 12.44
C ALA A 106 5.92 3.53 12.95
N GLY A 107 6.30 2.53 13.75
CA GLY A 107 5.43 1.52 14.32
C GLY A 107 5.16 0.30 13.44
N VAL A 108 5.52 0.35 12.14
CA VAL A 108 5.28 -0.76 11.19
C VAL A 108 6.08 -2.00 11.56
N ARG A 109 7.39 -1.84 11.76
CA ARG A 109 8.29 -2.95 12.10
C ARG A 109 7.89 -3.63 13.41
N GLU A 110 7.57 -2.81 14.41
CA GLU A 110 7.18 -3.24 15.72
C GLU A 110 5.87 -4.05 15.68
N LEU A 111 4.86 -3.55 14.97
CA LEU A 111 3.56 -4.24 14.87
C LEU A 111 3.67 -5.56 14.09
N ILE A 112 4.46 -5.62 13.01
CA ILE A 112 4.74 -6.87 12.29
C ILE A 112 5.43 -7.88 13.23
N GLY A 113 6.40 -7.42 14.03
CA GLY A 113 7.09 -8.26 15.01
C GLY A 113 6.15 -8.80 16.09
N GLU A 114 5.22 -7.99 16.58
CA GLU A 114 4.21 -8.41 17.56
C GLU A 114 3.23 -9.43 16.96
N CYS A 115 2.80 -9.24 15.72
CA CYS A 115 1.98 -10.23 15.01
C CYS A 115 2.71 -11.58 14.93
N SER A 116 3.97 -11.58 14.53
CA SER A 116 4.79 -12.79 14.46
C SER A 116 4.93 -13.48 15.82
N ALA A 117 5.23 -12.72 16.87
CA ALA A 117 5.37 -13.23 18.24
C ALA A 117 4.06 -13.81 18.78
N ALA A 118 2.92 -13.27 18.38
CA ALA A 118 1.59 -13.73 18.77
C ALA A 118 1.05 -14.87 17.89
N GLY A 119 1.77 -15.28 16.84
CA GLY A 119 1.29 -16.26 15.86
C GLY A 119 0.11 -15.75 15.01
N LEU A 120 -0.07 -14.43 14.93
CA LEU A 120 -1.06 -13.79 14.04
C LEU A 120 -0.49 -13.72 12.62
N ALA A 121 -1.21 -14.24 11.65
CA ALA A 121 -0.78 -14.17 10.26
C ALA A 121 -0.70 -12.71 9.78
N THR A 122 0.32 -12.41 8.99
CA THR A 122 0.41 -11.14 8.27
C THR A 122 0.41 -11.39 6.77
N GLY A 123 -0.09 -10.44 5.99
CA GLY A 123 -0.12 -10.55 4.53
C GLY A 123 0.04 -9.20 3.85
N ILE A 124 0.55 -9.21 2.62
CA ILE A 124 0.66 -8.03 1.75
C ILE A 124 -0.48 -8.05 0.73
N VAL A 125 -1.18 -6.92 0.58
CA VAL A 125 -2.24 -6.71 -0.42
C VAL A 125 -2.04 -5.35 -1.08
N THR A 126 -1.36 -5.31 -2.23
CA THR A 126 -0.96 -4.06 -2.88
C THR A 126 -1.25 -4.02 -4.37
N THR A 127 -1.26 -2.83 -4.95
CA THR A 127 -1.33 -2.60 -6.41
C THR A 127 0.03 -2.36 -7.04
N THR A 128 1.10 -2.35 -6.26
CA THR A 128 2.47 -2.26 -6.78
C THR A 128 2.99 -3.61 -7.28
N SER A 129 4.06 -3.59 -8.06
CA SER A 129 4.64 -4.81 -8.63
C SER A 129 5.40 -5.64 -7.59
N ALA A 130 5.47 -6.94 -7.82
CA ALA A 130 6.22 -7.85 -6.96
C ALA A 130 7.70 -7.45 -6.82
N SER A 131 8.31 -6.93 -7.90
CA SER A 131 9.70 -6.44 -7.86
C SER A 131 9.90 -5.24 -6.94
N ASN A 132 8.91 -4.35 -6.84
CA ASN A 132 8.99 -3.21 -5.92
C ASN A 132 8.79 -3.64 -4.46
N VAL A 133 7.88 -4.59 -4.21
CA VAL A 133 7.69 -5.19 -2.88
C VAL A 133 8.96 -5.89 -2.43
N GLU A 134 9.57 -6.71 -3.30
CA GLU A 134 10.85 -7.38 -3.06
C GLU A 134 11.94 -6.37 -2.69
N ALA A 135 12.13 -5.33 -3.51
CA ALA A 135 13.15 -4.31 -3.28
C ALA A 135 12.99 -3.63 -1.91
N LEU A 136 11.74 -3.27 -1.53
CA LEU A 136 11.46 -2.60 -0.26
C LEU A 136 11.66 -3.54 0.92
N LEU A 137 11.04 -4.73 0.87
CA LEU A 137 11.00 -5.61 2.03
C LEU A 137 12.35 -6.30 2.28
N ALA A 138 13.12 -6.63 1.22
CA ALA A 138 14.46 -7.19 1.37
C ALA A 138 15.42 -6.21 2.07
N VAL A 139 15.34 -4.91 1.78
CA VAL A 139 16.17 -3.89 2.46
C VAL A 139 15.80 -3.76 3.95
N HIS A 140 14.50 -3.82 4.26
CA HIS A 140 14.05 -3.57 5.62
C HIS A 140 14.00 -4.82 6.51
N PHE A 141 13.72 -5.99 5.95
CA PHE A 141 13.54 -7.23 6.71
C PHE A 141 14.53 -8.34 6.35
N GLY A 142 15.44 -8.08 5.38
CA GLY A 142 16.43 -9.06 4.94
C GLY A 142 15.92 -10.01 3.86
N ALA A 143 16.78 -10.93 3.44
CA ALA A 143 16.49 -11.87 2.34
C ALA A 143 15.30 -12.80 2.61
N ASP A 144 15.06 -13.12 3.88
CA ASP A 144 13.99 -14.04 4.30
C ASP A 144 12.67 -13.32 4.63
N TRP A 145 12.48 -12.08 4.15
CA TRP A 145 11.29 -11.27 4.44
C TRP A 145 9.96 -11.99 4.13
N GLN A 146 9.95 -12.87 3.13
CA GLN A 146 8.75 -13.65 2.76
C GLN A 146 8.24 -14.50 3.93
N SER A 147 9.11 -14.96 4.82
CA SER A 147 8.73 -15.75 5.98
C SER A 147 7.85 -15.00 6.98
N LEU A 148 7.84 -13.67 6.92
CA LEU A 148 7.00 -12.81 7.76
C LEU A 148 5.56 -12.73 7.26
N PHE A 149 5.30 -13.09 5.99
CA PHE A 149 3.99 -12.87 5.37
C PHE A 149 3.42 -14.19 4.83
N ALA A 150 2.31 -14.63 5.41
CA ALA A 150 1.62 -15.85 5.02
C ALA A 150 1.00 -15.75 3.60
N VAL A 151 0.79 -14.53 3.11
CA VAL A 151 0.28 -14.25 1.76
C VAL A 151 0.87 -12.95 1.22
N VAL A 152 1.20 -12.96 -0.07
CA VAL A 152 1.61 -11.75 -0.81
C VAL A 152 0.79 -11.67 -2.10
N VAL A 153 0.02 -10.58 -2.25
CA VAL A 153 -0.80 -10.29 -3.42
C VAL A 153 -0.35 -8.94 -3.99
N CYS A 154 0.38 -9.00 -5.10
CA CYS A 154 0.89 -7.84 -5.84
C CYS A 154 0.09 -7.60 -7.13
N ALA A 155 0.48 -6.58 -7.89
CA ALA A 155 -0.15 -6.15 -9.13
C ALA A 155 -0.39 -7.29 -10.12
N GLU A 156 0.56 -8.22 -10.24
CA GLU A 156 0.53 -9.34 -11.19
C GLU A 156 -0.54 -10.37 -10.83
N ALA A 157 -0.80 -10.56 -9.54
CA ALA A 157 -1.81 -11.52 -9.06
C ALA A 157 -3.24 -10.96 -9.14
N ALA A 158 -3.40 -9.63 -9.11
CA ALA A 158 -4.70 -8.97 -9.11
C ALA A 158 -4.79 -7.97 -10.29
N PRO A 159 -5.24 -8.42 -11.48
CA PRO A 159 -5.33 -7.57 -12.67
C PRO A 159 -6.31 -6.40 -12.50
N LYS A 160 -7.36 -6.57 -11.70
CA LYS A 160 -8.23 -5.47 -11.30
C LYS A 160 -7.65 -4.81 -10.05
N LYS A 161 -7.25 -3.55 -10.22
CA LYS A 161 -6.61 -2.76 -9.16
C LYS A 161 -7.65 -2.20 -8.17
N LYS A 162 -7.23 -1.88 -6.93
CA LYS A 162 -8.04 -1.11 -6.00
C LYS A 162 -8.63 0.12 -6.73
N PRO A 163 -9.90 0.45 -6.56
CA PRO A 163 -10.84 0.03 -5.51
C PRO A 163 -11.55 -1.31 -5.74
N ASP A 164 -11.25 -2.08 -6.81
CA ASP A 164 -11.81 -3.42 -6.97
C ASP A 164 -11.32 -4.31 -5.81
N PRO A 165 -12.22 -5.10 -5.16
CA PRO A 165 -11.87 -5.93 -4.01
C PRO A 165 -11.06 -7.18 -4.35
N LEU A 166 -10.70 -7.41 -5.62
CA LEU A 166 -10.08 -8.65 -6.08
C LEU A 166 -8.83 -9.04 -5.29
N ALA A 167 -7.93 -8.08 -5.02
CA ALA A 167 -6.68 -8.35 -4.31
C ALA A 167 -6.94 -8.89 -2.89
N TYR A 168 -7.89 -8.29 -2.16
CA TYR A 168 -8.30 -8.76 -0.84
C TYR A 168 -8.99 -10.12 -0.89
N ARG A 169 -9.87 -10.35 -1.86
CA ARG A 169 -10.50 -11.67 -2.07
C ARG A 169 -9.48 -12.78 -2.33
N ILE A 170 -8.45 -12.50 -3.13
CA ILE A 170 -7.36 -13.44 -3.38
C ILE A 170 -6.59 -13.74 -2.09
N ALA A 171 -6.27 -12.70 -1.30
CA ALA A 171 -5.58 -12.86 -0.02
C ALA A 171 -6.38 -13.75 0.95
N LEU A 172 -7.67 -13.44 1.14
CA LEU A 172 -8.57 -14.22 1.99
C LEU A 172 -8.68 -15.67 1.53
N ALA A 173 -8.84 -15.90 0.23
CA ALA A 173 -8.93 -17.25 -0.34
C ALA A 173 -7.65 -18.07 -0.11
N ARG A 174 -6.46 -17.45 -0.29
CA ARG A 174 -5.17 -18.12 -0.04
C ARG A 174 -4.94 -18.43 1.43
N LEU A 175 -5.46 -17.59 2.33
CA LEU A 175 -5.38 -17.81 3.78
C LEU A 175 -6.46 -18.75 4.31
N GLY A 176 -7.50 -19.06 3.52
CA GLY A 176 -8.66 -19.83 3.98
C GLY A 176 -9.50 -19.10 5.03
N LEU A 177 -9.52 -17.76 4.99
CA LEU A 177 -10.17 -16.90 5.98
C LEU A 177 -11.45 -16.25 5.44
N GLN A 178 -12.36 -15.95 6.34
CA GLN A 178 -13.50 -15.06 6.07
C GLN A 178 -13.06 -13.60 6.28
N ALA A 179 -13.76 -12.66 5.64
CA ALA A 179 -13.42 -11.24 5.74
C ALA A 179 -13.37 -10.72 7.18
N ARG A 180 -14.31 -11.16 8.03
CA ARG A 180 -14.35 -10.80 9.46
C ARG A 180 -13.21 -11.37 10.30
N ASP A 181 -12.44 -12.33 9.78
CA ASP A 181 -11.26 -12.91 10.47
C ASP A 181 -9.98 -12.11 10.17
N ALA A 182 -10.06 -11.12 9.28
CA ALA A 182 -8.93 -10.27 8.89
C ALA A 182 -9.20 -8.80 9.19
N LEU A 183 -8.13 -8.01 9.27
CA LEU A 183 -8.19 -6.55 9.34
C LEU A 183 -7.15 -6.00 8.35
N ALA A 184 -7.52 -4.97 7.60
CA ALA A 184 -6.61 -4.29 6.68
C ALA A 184 -6.01 -3.03 7.31
N ILE A 185 -4.76 -2.72 6.94
CA ILE A 185 -4.15 -1.41 7.18
C ILE A 185 -3.89 -0.77 5.83
N GLU A 186 -4.41 0.43 5.66
CA GLU A 186 -4.46 1.18 4.41
C GLU A 186 -4.13 2.66 4.62
N ASP A 187 -3.90 3.39 3.52
CA ASP A 187 -3.66 4.82 3.54
C ASP A 187 -4.55 5.60 2.56
N SER A 188 -5.19 4.87 1.62
CA SER A 188 -5.87 5.48 0.48
C SER A 188 -7.38 5.19 0.44
N PRO A 189 -8.22 6.10 -0.10
CA PRO A 189 -9.64 5.84 -0.32
C PRO A 189 -9.90 4.62 -1.21
N ALA A 190 -9.05 4.37 -2.20
CA ALA A 190 -9.15 3.22 -3.07
C ALA A 190 -8.90 1.90 -2.32
N GLY A 191 -7.93 1.89 -1.40
CA GLY A 191 -7.63 0.76 -0.56
C GLY A 191 -8.75 0.46 0.44
N VAL A 192 -9.25 1.49 1.13
CA VAL A 192 -10.41 1.36 2.03
C VAL A 192 -11.63 0.80 1.31
N ALA A 193 -11.93 1.32 0.11
CA ALA A 193 -13.05 0.83 -0.69
C ALA A 193 -12.84 -0.63 -1.14
N ALA A 194 -11.62 -1.03 -1.49
CA ALA A 194 -11.30 -2.40 -1.88
C ALA A 194 -11.47 -3.40 -0.71
N ALA A 195 -10.97 -3.07 0.47
CA ALA A 195 -11.13 -3.88 1.68
C ALA A 195 -12.60 -3.99 2.07
N GLY A 196 -13.30 -2.86 2.20
CA GLY A 196 -14.72 -2.80 2.52
C GLY A 196 -15.61 -3.49 1.49
N GLY A 197 -15.25 -3.46 0.19
CA GLY A 197 -15.97 -4.14 -0.89
C GLY A 197 -15.99 -5.66 -0.80
N CYS A 198 -15.17 -6.26 0.05
CA CYS A 198 -15.25 -7.67 0.40
C CYS A 198 -15.51 -7.91 1.90
N GLY A 199 -15.84 -6.87 2.65
CA GLY A 199 -16.24 -6.96 4.07
C GLY A 199 -15.05 -7.08 5.04
N VAL A 200 -13.82 -6.77 4.61
CA VAL A 200 -12.65 -6.71 5.50
C VAL A 200 -12.68 -5.38 6.25
N PRO A 201 -12.73 -5.41 7.61
CA PRO A 201 -12.54 -4.22 8.43
C PRO A 201 -11.21 -3.55 8.13
N VAL A 202 -11.14 -2.22 8.20
CA VAL A 202 -9.95 -1.47 7.81
C VAL A 202 -9.65 -0.35 8.78
N ILE A 203 -8.38 -0.20 9.15
CA ILE A 203 -7.84 0.99 9.81
C ILE A 203 -6.94 1.75 8.83
N VAL A 204 -6.83 3.06 9.02
CA VAL A 204 -6.10 3.95 8.11
C VAL A 204 -4.98 4.66 8.83
N THR A 205 -3.80 4.66 8.22
CA THR A 205 -2.70 5.55 8.56
C THR A 205 -2.54 6.60 7.48
N ASN A 206 -2.80 7.87 7.82
CA ASN A 206 -2.70 8.99 6.87
C ASN A 206 -1.32 9.05 6.22
N SER A 207 -1.28 8.97 4.89
CA SER A 207 -0.06 9.18 4.12
C SER A 207 0.07 10.62 3.64
N HIS A 208 1.23 10.95 3.07
CA HIS A 208 1.51 12.28 2.55
C HIS A 208 0.45 12.78 1.55
N TYR A 209 0.00 11.92 0.64
CA TYR A 209 -0.94 12.33 -0.42
C TYR A 209 -2.42 12.20 -0.03
N PHE A 210 -2.76 11.34 0.93
CA PHE A 210 -4.15 11.04 1.24
C PHE A 210 -4.60 11.50 2.64
N GLY A 211 -3.69 12.05 3.46
CA GLY A 211 -3.99 12.41 4.85
C GLY A 211 -5.09 13.46 5.07
N SER A 212 -5.46 14.23 4.05
CA SER A 212 -6.59 15.17 4.10
C SER A 212 -7.90 14.61 3.57
N GLN A 213 -7.95 13.36 3.13
CA GLN A 213 -9.12 12.77 2.51
C GLN A 213 -10.04 12.10 3.55
N ALA A 214 -11.30 11.87 3.13
CA ALA A 214 -12.24 11.10 3.93
C ALA A 214 -12.09 9.59 3.64
N PHE A 215 -12.22 8.78 4.68
CA PHE A 215 -12.13 7.33 4.60
C PHE A 215 -13.41 6.68 5.15
N PRO A 216 -14.54 6.75 4.41
CA PRO A 216 -15.80 6.23 4.88
C PRO A 216 -15.71 4.71 5.08
N GLY A 217 -16.15 4.24 6.26
CA GLY A 217 -16.10 2.83 6.63
C GLY A 217 -14.81 2.38 7.32
N ALA A 218 -13.80 3.26 7.48
CA ALA A 218 -12.64 2.94 8.29
C ALA A 218 -13.02 2.87 9.78
N LEU A 219 -12.50 1.85 10.49
CA LEU A 219 -12.73 1.66 11.93
C LEU A 219 -11.98 2.68 12.77
N ALA A 220 -10.76 3.00 12.35
CA ALA A 220 -9.93 4.00 12.99
C ALA A 220 -9.01 4.67 11.98
N ILE A 221 -8.72 5.95 12.20
CA ILE A 221 -7.87 6.77 11.35
C ILE A 221 -6.88 7.51 12.24
N GLY A 222 -5.60 7.46 11.89
CA GLY A 222 -4.54 8.19 12.58
C GLY A 222 -3.37 8.48 11.65
N ASP A 223 -2.39 9.25 12.12
CA ASP A 223 -1.28 9.68 11.27
C ASP A 223 -0.20 8.62 11.13
N THR A 224 0.02 7.81 12.17
CA THR A 224 1.09 6.81 12.20
C THR A 224 0.83 5.76 13.28
N LEU A 225 1.32 4.55 13.04
CA LEU A 225 1.34 3.50 14.07
C LEU A 225 2.38 3.81 15.17
N GLY A 226 3.34 4.69 14.91
CA GLY A 226 4.36 5.10 15.88
C GLY A 226 3.86 5.97 17.03
N SER A 227 2.61 6.45 16.96
CA SER A 227 1.98 7.26 18.01
C SER A 227 0.54 6.81 18.25
N ALA A 228 0.16 6.69 19.51
CA ALA A 228 -1.23 6.48 19.92
C ALA A 228 -2.06 7.78 19.93
N THR A 229 -1.39 8.93 19.85
CA THR A 229 -2.04 10.24 19.82
C THR A 229 -2.62 10.54 18.43
N GLY A 230 -3.77 11.20 18.40
CA GLY A 230 -4.38 11.69 17.16
C GLY A 230 -5.28 10.69 16.43
N TRP A 231 -5.42 9.48 16.91
CA TRP A 231 -6.34 8.49 16.36
C TRP A 231 -7.81 8.83 16.62
N ARG A 232 -8.66 8.50 15.67
CA ARG A 232 -10.12 8.63 15.75
C ARG A 232 -10.79 7.32 15.33
N PRO A 233 -11.54 6.61 16.24
CA PRO A 233 -11.65 6.90 17.66
C PRO A 233 -10.28 6.86 18.37
N ALA A 234 -10.20 7.54 19.52
CA ALA A 234 -8.97 7.57 20.31
C ALA A 234 -8.50 6.15 20.65
N ALA A 235 -7.20 5.94 20.62
CA ALA A 235 -6.62 4.70 21.10
C ALA A 235 -6.89 4.53 22.62
N ARG A 236 -6.99 3.30 23.09
CA ARG A 236 -7.21 3.01 24.52
C ARG A 236 -6.05 3.47 25.39
N GLN A 237 -4.85 3.47 24.82
CA GLN A 237 -3.65 4.00 25.45
C GLN A 237 -3.44 5.47 25.06
N GLU A 238 -3.16 6.33 26.03
CA GLU A 238 -2.97 7.77 25.78
C GLU A 238 -1.57 8.11 25.23
N ALA A 239 -0.60 7.24 25.43
CA ALA A 239 0.80 7.45 25.05
C ALA A 239 1.43 6.17 24.46
N GLY A 240 2.56 6.34 23.76
CA GLY A 240 3.25 5.26 23.10
C GLY A 240 2.83 5.10 21.64
N ARG A 241 2.98 3.91 21.10
CA ARG A 241 2.62 3.54 19.72
C ARG A 241 1.35 2.69 19.67
N ILE A 242 0.78 2.51 18.50
CA ILE A 242 -0.27 1.52 18.28
C ILE A 242 0.39 0.13 18.31
N ASP A 243 -0.08 -0.70 19.21
CA ASP A 243 0.34 -2.08 19.37
C ASP A 243 -0.73 -3.08 18.91
N LEU A 244 -0.41 -4.37 18.92
CA LEU A 244 -1.33 -5.42 18.54
C LEU A 244 -2.58 -5.44 19.44
N ALA A 245 -2.47 -5.12 20.72
CA ALA A 245 -3.62 -5.09 21.64
C ALA A 245 -4.64 -4.02 21.21
N GLN A 246 -4.17 -2.85 20.77
CA GLN A 246 -5.04 -1.80 20.25
C GLN A 246 -5.70 -2.21 18.91
N VAL A 247 -4.96 -2.86 18.02
CA VAL A 247 -5.50 -3.38 16.74
C VAL A 247 -6.59 -4.42 16.99
N LEU A 248 -6.36 -5.35 17.92
CA LEU A 248 -7.35 -6.35 18.34
C LEU A 248 -8.61 -5.70 18.94
N ALA A 249 -8.43 -4.62 19.69
CA ALA A 249 -9.55 -3.88 20.27
C ALA A 249 -10.45 -3.26 19.20
N TRP A 250 -9.88 -2.55 18.23
CA TRP A 250 -10.66 -1.98 17.11
C TRP A 250 -11.36 -3.05 16.27
N HIS A 251 -10.69 -4.19 16.03
CA HIS A 251 -11.30 -5.29 15.32
C HIS A 251 -12.51 -5.88 16.07
N ALA A 252 -12.40 -6.05 17.40
CA ALA A 252 -13.49 -6.55 18.22
C ALA A 252 -14.69 -5.58 18.27
N ASP A 253 -14.44 -4.27 18.24
CA ASP A 253 -15.47 -3.24 18.24
C ASP A 253 -16.22 -3.14 16.89
N ALA A 254 -15.72 -3.76 15.81
CA ALA A 254 -16.34 -3.82 14.48
C ALA A 254 -17.33 -5.00 14.31
N ALA A 255 -17.43 -5.88 15.26
CA ALA A 255 -18.23 -7.11 15.25
C ALA A 255 -19.65 -6.90 15.84
#